data_9d9977cd1f4036db2845162613a12fab
#
_entry.id   9d9977cd1f4036db2845162613a12fab
#
_cell.length_a   1.000
_cell.length_b   1.000
_cell.length_c   1.000
_cell.angle_alpha   90.00
_cell.angle_beta   90.00
_cell.angle_gamma   90.00
#
_symmetry.space_group_name_H-M   'P 1'
#
loop_
_entity.id
_entity.type
_entity.pdbx_description
1 polymer ?
#
loop_
_entity_poly.entity_id
_entity_poly.type
_entity_poly.pdbx_seq_one_letter_code
_entity_poly.pdbx_strand_id
1 'polypeptide(L)'
;MSDTEQRDLWLMEDDEHLKEGCIIDFHKCSGNGGQKVNKTSSAVRLIHKASGLSAEDTRERSQARNLSNALKKLRLRIALKIRNPITEDSPLPVLSPPPSLNNVKTYSTALALMLDRLMDCCWDIPAAAEAMNVSKTKLTKLIFRDPAFLLEVNRGRSEKGLPPLQNPAK
;
A
#
# COMPACT_ATOMS: atom_id res chain seq x y z
N MET A 1 -16.00 -10.07 -13.54
CA MET A 1 -14.98 -9.06 -13.17
C MET A 1 -13.82 -9.82 -12.58
N SER A 2 -12.64 -9.71 -13.15
CA SER A 2 -11.44 -10.34 -12.60
C SER A 2 -11.05 -9.66 -11.28
N ASP A 3 -10.38 -10.37 -10.36
CA ASP A 3 -9.87 -9.81 -9.09
C ASP A 3 -9.00 -8.56 -9.32
N THR A 4 -8.51 -8.39 -10.52
CA THR A 4 -7.64 -7.33 -11.01
C THR A 4 -8.38 -6.00 -11.19
N GLU A 5 -9.59 -5.98 -11.76
CA GLU A 5 -10.39 -4.74 -11.92
C GLU A 5 -10.95 -4.26 -10.56
N GLN A 6 -11.12 -5.18 -9.61
CA GLN A 6 -11.65 -4.85 -8.28
C GLN A 6 -10.64 -4.11 -7.39
N ARG A 7 -9.31 -4.33 -7.55
CA ARG A 7 -8.30 -3.66 -6.71
C ARG A 7 -8.44 -2.13 -6.74
N ASP A 8 -8.56 -1.54 -7.92
CA ASP A 8 -8.61 -0.09 -8.07
C ASP A 8 -9.90 0.48 -7.48
N LEU A 9 -11.01 -0.26 -7.57
CA LEU A 9 -12.25 0.10 -6.88
C LEU A 9 -12.03 0.13 -5.35
N TRP A 10 -11.46 -0.91 -4.74
CA TRP A 10 -11.17 -0.95 -3.30
C TRP A 10 -10.25 0.19 -2.84
N LEU A 11 -9.27 0.58 -3.68
CA LEU A 11 -8.38 1.70 -3.37
C LEU A 11 -9.10 3.05 -3.43
N MET A 12 -10.14 3.18 -4.25
CA MET A 12 -10.91 4.41 -4.45
C MET A 12 -12.16 4.50 -3.59
N GLU A 13 -12.65 3.40 -3.00
CA GLU A 13 -13.77 3.39 -2.07
C GLU A 13 -13.51 4.31 -0.87
N ASP A 14 -14.57 4.79 -0.24
CA ASP A 14 -14.44 5.43 1.07
C ASP A 14 -14.14 4.41 2.17
N ASP A 15 -13.83 4.89 3.37
CA ASP A 15 -13.44 4.01 4.47
C ASP A 15 -14.61 3.15 4.99
N GLU A 16 -15.87 3.59 4.84
CA GLU A 16 -17.04 2.81 5.27
C GLU A 16 -17.28 1.63 4.32
N HIS A 17 -17.25 1.84 3.00
CA HIS A 17 -17.40 0.74 2.04
C HIS A 17 -16.24 -0.27 2.12
N LEU A 18 -14.99 0.21 2.23
CA LEU A 18 -13.86 -0.69 2.42
C LEU A 18 -14.00 -1.51 3.73
N LYS A 19 -14.50 -0.91 4.78
CA LYS A 19 -14.77 -1.56 6.07
C LYS A 19 -15.85 -2.64 5.96
N GLU A 20 -16.93 -2.42 5.21
CA GLU A 20 -17.99 -3.41 4.96
C GLU A 20 -17.45 -4.67 4.26
N GLY A 21 -16.45 -4.50 3.39
CA GLY A 21 -15.70 -5.58 2.75
C GLY A 21 -14.80 -6.39 3.70
N CYS A 22 -14.67 -6.00 4.98
CA CYS A 22 -13.77 -6.62 5.94
C CYS A 22 -14.48 -7.46 7.01
N ILE A 23 -13.75 -8.43 7.55
CA ILE A 23 -14.01 -9.02 8.87
C ILE A 23 -13.24 -8.18 9.86
N ILE A 24 -13.91 -7.70 10.91
CA ILE A 24 -13.32 -6.88 11.97
C ILE A 24 -13.20 -7.72 13.23
N ASP A 25 -11.99 -7.84 13.75
CA ASP A 25 -11.71 -8.51 15.01
C ASP A 25 -11.16 -7.50 16.03
N PHE A 26 -11.83 -7.40 17.17
CA PHE A 26 -11.44 -6.56 18.29
C PHE A 26 -10.85 -7.41 19.40
N HIS A 27 -9.58 -7.20 19.71
CA HIS A 27 -8.90 -7.99 20.73
C HIS A 27 -8.14 -7.13 21.74
N LYS A 28 -7.70 -7.78 22.80
CA LYS A 28 -6.89 -7.13 23.83
C LYS A 28 -5.43 -7.11 23.37
N CYS A 29 -4.75 -5.98 23.54
CA CYS A 29 -3.31 -5.93 23.35
C CYS A 29 -2.62 -6.82 24.40
N SER A 30 -1.80 -7.75 23.97
CA SER A 30 -0.86 -8.44 24.85
C SER A 30 0.38 -7.54 24.99
N GLY A 31 0.63 -7.00 26.17
CA GLY A 31 1.80 -6.14 26.45
C GLY A 31 1.98 -5.88 27.93
N ASN A 32 3.21 -5.59 28.36
CA ASN A 32 3.58 -5.20 29.72
C ASN A 32 2.97 -3.83 30.09
N GLY A 33 1.69 -3.82 30.46
CA GLY A 33 1.02 -2.56 30.82
C GLY A 33 -0.08 -2.77 31.83
N GLY A 34 -0.13 -1.91 32.86
CA GLY A 34 -0.94 -1.99 34.06
C GLY A 34 -2.45 -2.28 33.85
N GLN A 35 -3.18 -2.43 34.96
CA GLN A 35 -4.59 -2.89 35.06
C GLN A 35 -5.56 -2.32 34.01
N LYS A 36 -5.28 -1.13 33.44
CA LYS A 36 -6.16 -0.46 32.48
C LYS A 36 -6.02 -1.03 31.03
N VAL A 37 -4.84 -1.55 30.67
CA VAL A 37 -4.59 -2.15 29.36
C VAL A 37 -5.29 -3.52 29.23
N ASN A 38 -5.44 -4.22 30.34
CA ASN A 38 -6.11 -5.53 30.38
C ASN A 38 -7.66 -5.45 30.36
N LYS A 39 -8.26 -4.25 30.48
CA LYS A 39 -9.72 -4.07 30.54
C LYS A 39 -10.36 -3.64 29.23
N THR A 40 -9.61 -3.09 28.27
CA THR A 40 -10.19 -2.57 27.02
C THR A 40 -9.61 -3.28 25.80
N SER A 41 -10.48 -3.87 24.96
CA SER A 41 -10.15 -4.45 23.66
C SER A 41 -9.98 -3.32 22.62
N SER A 42 -8.87 -2.57 22.69
CA SER A 42 -8.64 -1.43 21.78
C SER A 42 -7.91 -1.84 20.49
N ALA A 43 -7.29 -3.01 20.45
CA ALA A 43 -6.65 -3.53 19.26
C ALA A 43 -7.68 -3.90 18.18
N VAL A 44 -7.38 -3.55 16.94
CA VAL A 44 -8.25 -3.80 15.79
C VAL A 44 -7.48 -4.52 14.71
N ARG A 45 -7.98 -5.67 14.29
CA ARG A 45 -7.52 -6.41 13.13
C ARG A 45 -8.61 -6.43 12.07
N LEU A 46 -8.25 -6.11 10.85
CA LEU A 46 -9.09 -6.18 9.67
C LEU A 46 -8.61 -7.31 8.76
N ILE A 47 -9.53 -8.05 8.18
CA ILE A 47 -9.27 -9.04 7.13
C ILE A 47 -10.19 -8.70 5.97
N HIS A 48 -9.63 -8.27 4.85
CA HIS A 48 -10.39 -7.97 3.64
C HIS A 48 -10.85 -9.28 2.99
N LYS A 49 -12.17 -9.50 2.93
CA LYS A 49 -12.76 -10.80 2.52
C LYS A 49 -12.37 -11.20 1.11
N ALA A 50 -12.36 -10.25 0.18
CA ALA A 50 -12.10 -10.54 -1.22
C ALA A 50 -10.61 -10.85 -1.50
N SER A 51 -9.67 -10.14 -0.86
CA SER A 51 -8.24 -10.34 -1.12
C SER A 51 -7.53 -11.22 -0.09
N GLY A 52 -8.16 -11.54 1.04
CA GLY A 52 -7.52 -12.24 2.16
C GLY A 52 -6.44 -11.43 2.91
N LEU A 53 -6.15 -10.20 2.45
CA LEU A 53 -5.16 -9.34 3.10
C LEU A 53 -5.68 -8.83 4.44
N SER A 54 -4.77 -8.74 5.41
CA SER A 54 -5.13 -8.26 6.75
C SER A 54 -4.26 -7.09 7.17
N ALA A 55 -4.78 -6.24 8.05
CA ALA A 55 -4.03 -5.18 8.71
C ALA A 55 -4.49 -5.02 10.15
N GLU A 56 -3.57 -4.60 11.02
CA GLU A 56 -3.81 -4.45 12.45
C GLU A 56 -3.25 -3.11 12.95
N ASP A 57 -3.96 -2.51 13.90
CA ASP A 57 -3.44 -1.38 14.68
C ASP A 57 -3.82 -1.50 16.15
N THR A 58 -2.82 -1.23 17.03
CA THR A 58 -2.91 -1.37 18.48
C THR A 58 -2.37 -0.16 19.23
N ARG A 59 -1.92 0.88 18.47
CA ARG A 59 -1.12 1.99 19.01
C ARG A 59 -1.90 2.97 19.86
N GLU A 60 -3.19 3.11 19.59
CA GLU A 60 -4.04 4.07 20.23
C GLU A 60 -4.88 3.42 21.35
N ARG A 61 -5.25 4.22 22.36
CA ARG A 61 -6.21 3.79 23.37
C ARG A 61 -7.66 3.77 22.85
N SER A 62 -7.90 4.45 21.74
CA SER A 62 -9.20 4.55 21.08
C SER A 62 -9.33 3.46 20.02
N GLN A 63 -10.30 2.57 20.18
CA GLN A 63 -10.67 1.56 19.20
C GLN A 63 -11.01 2.18 17.84
N ALA A 64 -11.74 3.31 17.82
CA ALA A 64 -12.09 4.02 16.60
C ALA A 64 -10.85 4.55 15.85
N ARG A 65 -9.85 5.06 16.58
CA ARG A 65 -8.59 5.50 15.98
C ARG A 65 -7.78 4.33 15.43
N ASN A 66 -7.71 3.21 16.15
CA ASN A 66 -7.06 1.98 15.67
C ASN A 66 -7.77 1.43 14.44
N LEU A 67 -9.10 1.48 14.38
CA LEU A 67 -9.87 1.07 13.19
C LEU A 67 -9.49 1.94 11.97
N SER A 68 -9.51 3.26 12.11
CA SER A 68 -9.10 4.18 11.03
C SER A 68 -7.65 3.93 10.57
N ASN A 69 -6.74 3.70 11.53
CA ASN A 69 -5.34 3.39 11.19
C ASN A 69 -5.20 2.02 10.52
N ALA A 70 -5.95 1.01 10.94
CA ALA A 70 -5.95 -0.31 10.33
C ALA A 70 -6.49 -0.26 8.90
N LEU A 71 -7.55 0.53 8.61
CA LEU A 71 -8.06 0.76 7.24
C LEU A 71 -7.00 1.41 6.34
N LYS A 72 -6.28 2.43 6.83
CA LYS A 72 -5.16 3.05 6.10
C LYS A 72 -4.06 2.06 5.77
N LYS A 73 -3.66 1.23 6.74
CA LYS A 73 -2.67 0.16 6.55
C LYS A 73 -3.15 -0.89 5.56
N LEU A 74 -4.42 -1.28 5.64
CA LEU A 74 -5.02 -2.26 4.73
C LEU A 74 -4.99 -1.74 3.29
N ARG A 75 -5.40 -0.49 3.06
CA ARG A 75 -5.38 0.17 1.75
C ARG A 75 -3.97 0.18 1.14
N LEU A 76 -2.96 0.55 1.92
CA LEU A 76 -1.56 0.48 1.48
C LEU A 76 -1.11 -0.95 1.19
N ARG A 77 -1.56 -1.92 1.97
CA ARG A 77 -1.23 -3.33 1.78
C ARG A 77 -1.83 -3.90 0.50
N ILE A 78 -3.09 -3.54 0.18
CA ILE A 78 -3.74 -3.86 -1.08
C ILE A 78 -2.92 -3.30 -2.25
N ALA A 79 -2.54 -2.02 -2.20
CA ALA A 79 -1.71 -1.37 -3.22
C ALA A 79 -0.34 -2.04 -3.39
N LEU A 80 0.29 -2.48 -2.29
CA LEU A 80 1.61 -3.13 -2.31
C LEU A 80 1.57 -4.58 -2.79
N LYS A 81 0.47 -5.30 -2.62
CA LYS A 81 0.45 -6.77 -2.82
C LYS A 81 -0.33 -7.23 -4.04
N ILE A 82 -1.30 -6.47 -4.50
CA ILE A 82 -2.12 -6.85 -5.67
C ILE A 82 -1.62 -6.08 -6.88
N ARG A 83 -1.35 -6.80 -7.98
CA ARG A 83 -0.88 -6.25 -9.25
C ARG A 83 -1.95 -6.40 -10.32
N ASN A 84 -2.14 -5.35 -11.11
CA ASN A 84 -2.97 -5.39 -12.30
C ASN A 84 -2.09 -5.52 -13.54
N PRO A 85 -2.44 -6.36 -14.51
CA PRO A 85 -1.76 -6.37 -15.80
C PRO A 85 -1.97 -5.02 -16.50
N ILE A 86 -0.95 -4.57 -17.22
CA ILE A 86 -1.04 -3.35 -18.02
C ILE A 86 -1.72 -3.65 -19.34
N THR A 87 -2.68 -2.81 -19.72
CA THR A 87 -3.35 -2.77 -21.02
C THR A 87 -3.20 -1.38 -21.63
N GLU A 88 -3.63 -1.20 -22.88
CA GLU A 88 -3.57 0.11 -23.56
C GLU A 88 -4.37 1.18 -22.82
N ASP A 89 -5.50 0.79 -22.19
CA ASP A 89 -6.38 1.69 -21.42
C ASP A 89 -5.95 1.87 -19.95
N SER A 90 -4.86 1.23 -19.52
CA SER A 90 -4.42 1.30 -18.12
C SER A 90 -4.04 2.73 -17.74
N PRO A 91 -4.60 3.30 -16.67
CA PRO A 91 -4.34 4.67 -16.28
C PRO A 91 -2.88 4.88 -15.87
N LEU A 92 -2.38 6.09 -16.12
CA LEU A 92 -1.08 6.53 -15.63
C LEU A 92 -1.20 7.08 -14.21
N PRO A 93 -0.22 6.85 -13.34
CA PRO A 93 -0.20 7.46 -12.02
C PRO A 93 -0.03 8.98 -12.14
N VAL A 94 -0.83 9.75 -11.37
CA VAL A 94 -0.66 11.19 -11.26
C VAL A 94 0.52 11.48 -10.33
N LEU A 95 1.64 11.90 -10.91
CA LEU A 95 2.90 12.12 -10.19
C LEU A 95 3.34 13.60 -10.15
N SER A 96 2.51 14.51 -10.67
CA SER A 96 2.76 15.96 -10.64
C SER A 96 1.47 16.69 -10.23
N PRO A 97 1.40 17.22 -9.02
CA PRO A 97 2.39 17.12 -7.93
C PRO A 97 2.54 15.67 -7.42
N PRO A 98 3.66 15.34 -6.76
CA PRO A 98 3.83 14.00 -6.20
C PRO A 98 2.76 13.71 -5.13
N PRO A 99 2.16 12.49 -5.12
CA PRO A 99 1.09 12.16 -4.20
C PRO A 99 1.56 12.25 -2.75
N SER A 100 0.74 12.86 -1.89
CA SER A 100 1.04 13.04 -0.48
C SER A 100 0.89 11.72 0.29
N LEU A 101 1.88 11.35 1.09
CA LEU A 101 1.81 10.20 1.99
C LEU A 101 0.69 10.32 3.04
N ASN A 102 0.27 11.55 3.36
CA ASN A 102 -0.80 11.82 4.33
C ASN A 102 -2.19 11.57 3.73
N ASN A 103 -2.34 11.69 2.40
CA ASN A 103 -3.57 11.31 1.71
C ASN A 103 -3.45 9.84 1.24
N VAL A 104 -3.76 8.93 2.15
CA VAL A 104 -3.55 7.49 1.92
C VAL A 104 -4.32 6.98 0.71
N LYS A 105 -5.53 7.47 0.45
CA LYS A 105 -6.36 7.08 -0.71
C LYS A 105 -5.66 7.41 -2.03
N THR A 106 -5.31 8.67 -2.24
CA THR A 106 -4.59 9.11 -3.45
C THR A 106 -3.22 8.47 -3.57
N TYR A 107 -2.50 8.35 -2.43
CA TYR A 107 -1.18 7.75 -2.42
C TYR A 107 -1.21 6.27 -2.78
N SER A 108 -2.12 5.49 -2.18
CA SER A 108 -2.22 4.04 -2.44
C SER A 108 -2.60 3.74 -3.90
N THR A 109 -3.48 4.54 -4.51
CA THR A 109 -3.82 4.41 -5.93
C THR A 109 -2.60 4.68 -6.81
N ALA A 110 -1.89 5.78 -6.58
CA ALA A 110 -0.67 6.08 -7.33
C ALA A 110 0.42 5.03 -7.13
N LEU A 111 0.59 4.53 -5.89
CA LEU A 111 1.54 3.47 -5.55
C LEU A 111 1.25 2.17 -6.31
N ALA A 112 -0.02 1.77 -6.37
CA ALA A 112 -0.45 0.57 -7.08
C ALA A 112 -0.14 0.68 -8.59
N LEU A 113 -0.50 1.81 -9.21
CA LEU A 113 -0.23 2.06 -10.63
C LEU A 113 1.27 2.13 -10.95
N MET A 114 2.08 2.72 -10.06
CA MET A 114 3.54 2.71 -10.21
C MET A 114 4.12 1.30 -10.15
N LEU A 115 3.63 0.47 -9.24
CA LEU A 115 4.10 -0.91 -9.09
C LEU A 115 3.68 -1.79 -10.26
N ASP A 116 2.49 -1.58 -10.83
CA ASP A 116 2.06 -2.30 -12.03
C ASP A 116 2.99 -1.98 -13.22
N ARG A 117 3.29 -0.70 -13.45
CA ARG A 117 4.23 -0.29 -14.50
C ARG A 117 5.65 -0.81 -14.28
N LEU A 118 6.11 -0.81 -13.02
CA LEU A 118 7.42 -1.39 -12.68
C LEU A 118 7.46 -2.89 -12.97
N MET A 119 6.40 -3.62 -12.65
CA MET A 119 6.30 -5.04 -12.94
C MET A 119 6.28 -5.31 -14.45
N ASP A 120 5.47 -4.56 -15.20
CA ASP A 120 5.36 -4.65 -16.65
C ASP A 120 6.72 -4.39 -17.35
N CYS A 121 7.46 -3.40 -16.88
CA CYS A 121 8.82 -3.09 -17.34
C CYS A 121 9.91 -4.00 -16.71
N CYS A 122 9.55 -5.18 -16.22
CA CYS A 122 10.48 -6.12 -15.59
C CYS A 122 11.36 -5.49 -14.48
N TRP A 123 10.85 -4.52 -13.74
CA TRP A 123 11.53 -3.79 -12.66
C TRP A 123 12.73 -2.96 -13.12
N ASP A 124 12.84 -2.67 -14.42
CA ASP A 124 13.79 -1.72 -14.97
C ASP A 124 13.32 -0.28 -14.71
N ILE A 125 14.10 0.47 -13.92
CA ILE A 125 13.69 1.81 -13.48
C ILE A 125 13.68 2.84 -14.62
N PRO A 126 14.68 2.89 -15.53
CA PRO A 126 14.62 3.73 -16.71
C PRO A 126 13.36 3.50 -17.56
N ALA A 127 13.11 2.24 -17.95
CA ALA A 127 11.96 1.88 -18.79
C ALA A 127 10.61 2.22 -18.09
N ALA A 128 10.48 1.93 -16.80
CA ALA A 128 9.29 2.27 -16.03
C ALA A 128 9.07 3.79 -15.91
N ALA A 129 10.14 4.56 -15.76
CA ALA A 129 10.05 6.03 -15.70
C ALA A 129 9.57 6.61 -17.06
N GLU A 130 10.08 6.10 -18.16
CA GLU A 130 9.65 6.47 -19.52
C GLU A 130 8.15 6.12 -19.71
N ALA A 131 7.75 4.89 -19.39
CA ALA A 131 6.36 4.44 -19.48
C ALA A 131 5.38 5.26 -18.63
N MET A 132 5.86 5.93 -17.58
CA MET A 132 5.07 6.82 -16.70
C MET A 132 5.23 8.31 -17.04
N ASN A 133 5.95 8.67 -18.12
CA ASN A 133 6.24 10.05 -18.52
C ASN A 133 6.91 10.88 -17.39
N VAL A 134 7.84 10.27 -16.66
CA VAL A 134 8.62 10.97 -15.61
C VAL A 134 10.10 10.69 -15.78
N SER A 135 10.94 11.56 -15.20
CA SER A 135 12.38 11.28 -15.19
C SER A 135 12.73 10.13 -14.23
N LYS A 136 13.78 9.36 -14.57
CA LYS A 136 14.35 8.33 -13.69
C LYS A 136 14.60 8.86 -12.26
N THR A 137 15.16 10.08 -12.17
CA THR A 137 15.44 10.74 -10.87
C THR A 137 14.17 10.97 -10.06
N LYS A 138 13.08 11.38 -10.71
CA LYS A 138 11.78 11.59 -10.03
C LYS A 138 11.22 10.28 -9.52
N LEU A 139 11.19 9.23 -10.34
CA LEU A 139 10.72 7.91 -9.92
C LEU A 139 11.57 7.36 -8.78
N THR A 140 12.89 7.44 -8.88
CA THR A 140 13.82 6.99 -7.83
C THR A 140 13.55 7.73 -6.50
N LYS A 141 13.37 9.06 -6.53
CA LYS A 141 13.03 9.83 -5.33
C LYS A 141 11.69 9.39 -4.70
N LEU A 142 10.69 9.08 -5.52
CA LEU A 142 9.39 8.56 -5.02
C LEU A 142 9.55 7.21 -4.35
N ILE A 143 10.34 6.30 -4.93
CA ILE A 143 10.62 4.97 -4.36
C ILE A 143 11.34 5.11 -3.01
N PHE A 144 12.38 5.94 -2.92
CA PHE A 144 13.14 6.11 -1.66
C PHE A 144 12.38 6.86 -0.57
N ARG A 145 11.33 7.61 -0.92
CA ARG A 145 10.50 8.34 0.05
C ARG A 145 9.68 7.42 0.94
N ASP A 146 9.32 6.23 0.45
CA ASP A 146 8.52 5.24 1.18
C ASP A 146 9.29 3.93 1.32
N PRO A 147 9.73 3.56 2.56
CA PRO A 147 10.45 2.31 2.79
C PRO A 147 9.69 1.05 2.36
N ALA A 148 8.35 1.05 2.45
CA ALA A 148 7.53 -0.10 2.03
C ALA A 148 7.52 -0.24 0.50
N PHE A 149 7.47 0.89 -0.21
CA PHE A 149 7.59 0.91 -1.67
C PHE A 149 8.97 0.41 -2.11
N LEU A 150 10.05 0.93 -1.50
CA LEU A 150 11.42 0.48 -1.80
C LEU A 150 11.60 -1.01 -1.55
N LEU A 151 11.06 -1.53 -0.44
CA LEU A 151 11.13 -2.96 -0.14
C LEU A 151 10.46 -3.81 -1.22
N GLU A 152 9.26 -3.41 -1.67
CA GLU A 152 8.52 -4.14 -2.70
C GLU A 152 9.22 -4.07 -4.07
N VAL A 153 9.77 -2.90 -4.43
CA VAL A 153 10.58 -2.75 -5.65
C VAL A 153 11.81 -3.65 -5.60
N ASN A 154 12.55 -3.64 -4.49
CA ASN A 154 13.74 -4.47 -4.35
C ASN A 154 13.41 -5.97 -4.33
N ARG A 155 12.26 -6.37 -3.79
CA ARG A 155 11.77 -7.74 -3.89
C ARG A 155 11.55 -8.15 -5.36
N GLY A 156 10.81 -7.35 -6.12
CA GLY A 156 10.55 -7.63 -7.53
C GLY A 156 11.84 -7.64 -8.37
N ARG A 157 12.78 -6.75 -8.09
CA ARG A 157 14.11 -6.74 -8.73
C ARG A 157 14.90 -8.01 -8.43
N SER A 158 14.92 -8.45 -7.17
CA SER A 158 15.60 -9.68 -6.77
C SER A 158 15.02 -10.91 -7.46
N GLU A 159 13.70 -11.00 -7.62
CA GLU A 159 13.02 -12.08 -8.35
C GLU A 159 13.43 -12.14 -9.85
N LYS A 160 13.89 -11.02 -10.40
CA LYS A 160 14.45 -10.91 -11.77
C LYS A 160 15.98 -10.96 -11.83
N GLY A 161 16.65 -11.25 -10.72
CA GLY A 161 18.12 -11.28 -10.66
C GLY A 161 18.79 -9.91 -10.77
N LEU A 162 18.02 -8.82 -10.60
CA LEU A 162 18.55 -7.45 -10.66
C LEU A 162 19.07 -7.02 -9.28
N PRO A 163 20.14 -6.22 -9.21
CA PRO A 163 20.66 -5.72 -7.94
C PRO A 163 19.63 -4.79 -7.25
N PRO A 164 19.59 -4.76 -5.91
CA PRO A 164 18.70 -3.86 -5.19
C PRO A 164 19.07 -2.40 -5.46
N LEU A 165 18.07 -1.53 -5.41
CA LEU A 165 18.30 -0.09 -5.47
C LEU A 165 19.02 0.37 -4.20
N GLN A 166 20.12 1.09 -4.38
CA GLN A 166 20.88 1.71 -3.29
C GLN A 166 20.59 3.20 -3.24
N ASN A 167 20.52 3.76 -2.03
CA ASN A 167 20.32 5.18 -1.87
C ASN A 167 21.56 5.94 -2.37
N PRO A 168 21.45 6.82 -3.38
CA PRO A 168 22.60 7.56 -3.90
C PRO A 168 23.17 8.60 -2.89
N ALA A 169 22.54 8.78 -1.73
CA ALA A 169 22.94 9.72 -0.68
C ALA A 169 23.76 9.10 0.46
N LYS A 170 24.33 7.91 0.24
CA LYS A 170 25.34 7.31 1.14
C LYS A 170 26.66 7.14 0.44
#